data_c463a30d73a93a8ae8e1bfdbe7b76d7b
#
_entry.id   c463a30d73a93a8ae8e1bfdbe7b76d7b
#
_cell.length_a   1.000
_cell.length_b   1.000
_cell.length_c   1.000
_cell.angle_alpha   90.00
_cell.angle_beta   90.00
_cell.angle_gamma   90.00
#
_symmetry.space_group_name_H-M   'P 1'
#
loop_
_entity.id
_entity.type
_entity.pdbx_description
1 polymer ?
#
loop_
_entity_poly.entity_id
_entity_poly.type
_entity_poly.pdbx_seq_one_letter_code
_entity_poly.pdbx_strand_id
1 'polypeptide(L)'
;FFSIAACKIKRKNEVKYMEENHVITICNRQTINGETEEICLTTMGTYAEKGGNRYIIYQEYDQETGQPMQTSTLKITPNHAITLMRNNANRTNLILEEGKRHLCQYGTQFGSMMLGVFTKLVKIDLNDQGGSLQANYTLDLDTNLASENEIIITVKEA
;
A
#
# COMPACT_ATOMS: atom_id res chain seq x y z
N PHE A 1 -15.32 -14.66 -5.79
CA PHE A 1 -15.70 -15.16 -4.90
C PHE A 1 -15.72 -14.33 -3.77
N PHE A 2 -15.72 -14.21 -2.76
CA PHE A 2 -16.06 -13.46 -1.82
C PHE A 2 -16.02 -12.15 -2.13
N SER A 3 -17.09 -11.71 -2.41
CA SER A 3 -17.43 -10.39 -2.65
C SER A 3 -17.47 -9.48 -1.47
N ILE A 4 -17.43 -9.98 -0.32
CA ILE A 4 -17.46 -9.15 0.86
C ILE A 4 -16.31 -9.53 1.71
N ALA A 5 -15.25 -8.85 1.54
CA ALA A 5 -14.25 -8.84 2.54
C ALA A 5 -14.64 -7.74 3.48
N ALA A 6 -15.20 -8.11 4.56
CA ALA A 6 -15.58 -7.14 5.53
C ALA A 6 -14.48 -6.94 6.54
N CYS A 7 -13.98 -5.74 6.62
CA CYS A 7 -13.15 -5.31 7.72
C CYS A 7 -14.07 -4.86 8.85
N LYS A 8 -14.01 -5.50 9.99
CA LYS A 8 -14.82 -5.13 11.15
C LYS A 8 -14.17 -3.98 11.89
N ILE A 9 -14.87 -2.86 11.96
CA ILE A 9 -14.44 -1.72 12.77
C ILE A 9 -15.38 -1.59 13.96
N LYS A 10 -14.82 -1.69 15.15
CA LYS A 10 -15.57 -1.42 16.38
C LYS A 10 -15.61 0.08 16.63
N ARG A 11 -16.78 0.66 16.68
CA ARG A 11 -17.03 2.02 17.10
C ARG A 11 -18.12 2.04 18.14
N LYS A 12 -17.84 2.54 19.33
CA LYS A 12 -18.86 2.72 20.40
C LYS A 12 -19.80 1.55 20.54
N ASN A 13 -19.25 0.36 20.72
CA ASN A 13 -20.01 -0.88 20.84
C ASN A 13 -20.78 -1.35 19.60
N GLU A 14 -20.63 -0.69 18.46
CA GLU A 14 -21.19 -1.16 17.20
C GLU A 14 -20.08 -1.72 16.30
N VAL A 15 -20.39 -2.83 15.63
CA VAL A 15 -19.49 -3.42 14.63
C VAL A 15 -19.94 -2.91 13.27
N LYS A 16 -19.09 -2.12 12.62
CA LYS A 16 -19.36 -1.65 11.28
C LYS A 16 -18.53 -2.44 10.28
N TYR A 17 -19.20 -2.91 9.22
CA TYR A 17 -18.54 -3.62 8.14
C TYR A 17 -18.22 -2.66 7.02
N MET A 18 -16.98 -2.69 6.52
CA MET A 18 -16.59 -1.97 5.32
C MET A 18 -16.66 -2.92 4.14
N GLU A 19 -17.44 -2.57 3.14
CA GLU A 19 -17.59 -3.37 1.93
C GLU A 19 -16.46 -3.06 0.95
N GLU A 20 -16.03 -4.08 0.21
CA GLU A 20 -15.15 -3.90 -0.92
C GLU A 20 -15.97 -3.45 -2.12
N ASN A 21 -15.97 -2.15 -2.35
CA ASN A 21 -16.83 -1.54 -3.37
C ASN A 21 -16.03 -0.84 -4.48
N HIS A 22 -14.74 -1.03 -4.52
CA HIS A 22 -13.86 -0.40 -5.51
C HIS A 22 -12.97 -1.43 -6.18
N VAL A 23 -12.63 -1.17 -7.43
CA VAL A 23 -11.62 -1.92 -8.15
C VAL A 23 -10.29 -1.20 -7.98
N ILE A 24 -9.31 -1.89 -7.44
CA ILE A 24 -7.99 -1.34 -7.15
C ILE A 24 -6.97 -2.04 -8.03
N THR A 25 -6.23 -1.26 -8.80
CA THR A 25 -5.12 -1.78 -9.62
C THR A 25 -3.82 -1.23 -9.05
N ILE A 26 -2.90 -2.11 -8.71
CA ILE A 26 -1.61 -1.78 -8.15
C ILE A 26 -0.54 -2.30 -9.08
N CYS A 27 0.30 -1.40 -9.59
CA CYS A 27 1.47 -1.77 -10.37
C CYS A 27 2.72 -1.35 -9.62
N ASN A 28 3.58 -2.32 -9.34
CA ASN A 28 4.87 -2.11 -8.71
C ASN A 28 5.97 -2.36 -9.73
N ARG A 29 6.88 -1.41 -9.87
CA ARG A 29 8.09 -1.56 -10.66
C ARG A 29 9.28 -1.46 -9.73
N GLN A 30 10.14 -2.47 -9.76
CA GLN A 30 11.32 -2.53 -8.91
C GLN A 30 12.56 -2.74 -9.74
N THR A 31 13.57 -1.93 -9.51
CA THR A 31 14.87 -2.03 -10.18
C THR A 31 15.93 -2.37 -9.15
N ILE A 32 16.63 -3.48 -9.39
CA ILE A 32 17.76 -3.94 -8.57
C ILE A 32 18.92 -4.26 -9.50
N ASN A 33 20.07 -3.64 -9.26
CA ASN A 33 21.28 -3.84 -10.08
C ASN A 33 21.03 -3.67 -11.58
N GLY A 34 20.23 -2.67 -11.93
CA GLY A 34 19.92 -2.38 -13.34
C GLY A 34 18.85 -3.27 -13.97
N GLU A 35 18.36 -4.27 -13.26
CA GLU A 35 17.27 -5.13 -13.74
C GLU A 35 15.94 -4.67 -13.17
N THR A 36 14.95 -4.50 -14.04
CA THR A 36 13.63 -4.01 -13.66
C THR A 36 12.58 -5.11 -13.81
N GLU A 37 11.78 -5.30 -12.77
CA GLU A 37 10.60 -6.14 -12.80
C GLU A 37 9.36 -5.29 -12.55
N GLU A 38 8.27 -5.64 -13.22
CA GLU A 38 6.97 -5.01 -12.99
C GLU A 38 5.92 -6.07 -12.69
N ILE A 39 5.19 -5.87 -11.60
CA ILE A 39 4.10 -6.74 -11.19
C ILE A 39 2.86 -5.87 -11.00
N CYS A 40 1.77 -6.23 -11.69
CA CYS A 40 0.49 -5.56 -11.55
C CYS A 40 -0.55 -6.53 -10.98
N LEU A 41 -1.36 -6.01 -10.07
CA LEU A 41 -2.47 -6.74 -9.45
C LEU A 41 -3.73 -5.90 -9.59
N THR A 42 -4.83 -6.53 -9.99
CA THR A 42 -6.15 -5.92 -9.95
C THR A 42 -7.03 -6.72 -9.00
N THR A 43 -7.63 -6.05 -8.05
CA THR A 43 -8.44 -6.70 -7.02
C THR A 43 -9.57 -5.78 -6.56
N MET A 44 -10.55 -6.37 -5.91
CA MET A 44 -11.55 -5.59 -5.20
C MET A 44 -10.99 -5.14 -3.87
N GLY A 45 -11.32 -3.93 -3.45
CA GLY A 45 -10.88 -3.40 -2.19
C GLY A 45 -11.78 -2.30 -1.67
N THR A 46 -11.33 -1.69 -0.60
CA THR A 46 -12.03 -0.60 0.08
C THR A 46 -11.32 0.71 -0.16
N TYR A 47 -12.09 1.73 -0.52
CA TYR A 47 -11.61 3.09 -0.61
C TYR A 47 -12.52 3.96 0.25
N ALA A 48 -11.94 4.67 1.23
CA ALA A 48 -12.71 5.42 2.20
C ALA A 48 -11.96 6.66 2.68
N GLU A 49 -12.71 7.65 3.12
CA GLU A 49 -12.19 8.82 3.82
C GLU A 49 -12.59 8.76 5.29
N LYS A 50 -11.65 9.07 6.17
CA LYS A 50 -11.92 9.14 7.60
C LYS A 50 -10.96 10.12 8.26
N GLY A 51 -11.52 11.12 8.97
CA GLY A 51 -10.71 12.09 9.70
C GLY A 51 -9.80 12.93 8.82
N GLY A 52 -10.21 13.20 7.58
CA GLY A 52 -9.43 13.96 6.61
C GLY A 52 -8.40 13.14 5.86
N ASN A 53 -8.22 11.87 6.19
CA ASN A 53 -7.31 10.97 5.50
C ASN A 53 -8.07 10.05 4.56
N ARG A 54 -7.44 9.65 3.46
CA ARG A 54 -7.97 8.64 2.57
C ARG A 54 -7.27 7.31 2.81
N TYR A 55 -8.02 6.24 2.70
CA TYR A 55 -7.52 4.88 2.93
C TYR A 55 -7.83 4.01 1.73
N ILE A 56 -6.84 3.28 1.27
CA ILE A 56 -6.99 2.24 0.24
C ILE A 56 -6.59 0.93 0.92
N ILE A 57 -7.52 -0.02 0.98
CA ILE A 57 -7.30 -1.29 1.67
C ILE A 57 -7.61 -2.41 0.69
N TYR A 58 -6.66 -3.31 0.51
CA TYR A 58 -6.86 -4.48 -0.34
C TYR A 58 -6.14 -5.69 0.23
N GLN A 59 -6.61 -6.86 -0.15
CA GLN A 59 -6.04 -8.12 0.27
C GLN A 59 -5.30 -8.76 -0.89
N GLU A 60 -4.11 -9.25 -0.63
CA GLU A 60 -3.33 -10.03 -1.57
C GLU A 60 -3.52 -11.51 -1.30
N TYR A 61 -3.59 -12.29 -2.37
CA TYR A 61 -3.84 -13.72 -2.30
C TYR A 61 -2.68 -14.48 -2.92
N ASP A 62 -2.41 -15.66 -2.35
CA ASP A 62 -1.47 -16.60 -2.95
C ASP A 62 -2.06 -17.12 -4.26
N GLN A 63 -1.31 -17.00 -5.34
CA GLN A 63 -1.80 -17.37 -6.67
C GLN A 63 -1.95 -18.89 -6.87
N GLU A 64 -1.18 -19.68 -6.10
CA GLU A 64 -1.25 -21.12 -6.19
C GLU A 64 -2.39 -21.71 -5.35
N THR A 65 -2.58 -21.21 -4.15
CA THR A 65 -3.56 -21.75 -3.20
C THR A 65 -4.86 -20.99 -3.14
N GLY A 66 -4.88 -19.72 -3.62
CA GLY A 66 -6.03 -18.84 -3.47
C GLY A 66 -6.28 -18.36 -2.05
N GLN A 67 -5.38 -18.66 -1.13
CA GLN A 67 -5.51 -18.26 0.26
C GLN A 67 -5.07 -16.81 0.49
N PRO A 68 -5.68 -16.10 1.44
CA PRO A 68 -5.23 -14.76 1.80
C PRO A 68 -3.78 -14.78 2.30
N MET A 69 -2.94 -13.90 1.74
CA MET A 69 -1.55 -13.74 2.14
C MET A 69 -1.37 -12.60 3.11
N GLN A 70 -1.83 -11.41 2.73
CA GLN A 70 -1.64 -10.20 3.51
C GLN A 70 -2.69 -9.16 3.15
N THR A 71 -2.95 -8.28 4.10
CA THR A 71 -3.75 -7.08 3.89
C THR A 71 -2.81 -5.89 3.78
N SER A 72 -2.99 -5.10 2.73
CA SER A 72 -2.25 -3.86 2.52
C SER A 72 -3.18 -2.68 2.74
N THR A 73 -2.69 -1.69 3.48
CA THR A 73 -3.40 -0.45 3.74
C THR A 73 -2.52 0.71 3.35
N LEU A 74 -3.04 1.60 2.50
CA LEU A 74 -2.40 2.88 2.24
C LEU A 74 -3.22 3.96 2.90
N LYS A 75 -2.56 4.77 3.71
CA LYS A 75 -3.13 5.96 4.33
C LYS A 75 -2.53 7.17 3.64
N ILE A 76 -3.38 8.01 3.06
CA ILE A 76 -2.97 9.21 2.37
C ILE A 76 -3.46 10.42 3.17
N THR A 77 -2.52 11.25 3.63
CA THR A 77 -2.84 12.44 4.42
C THR A 77 -3.11 13.64 3.51
N PRO A 78 -3.78 14.70 4.02
CA PRO A 78 -4.03 15.91 3.22
C PRO A 78 -2.77 16.59 2.71
N ASN A 79 -1.64 16.44 3.38
CA ASN A 79 -0.36 16.99 2.94
C ASN A 79 0.42 16.04 2.03
N HIS A 80 -0.26 15.04 1.46
CA HIS A 80 0.29 14.13 0.46
C HIS A 80 1.41 13.20 0.97
N ALA A 81 1.41 12.87 2.24
CA ALA A 81 2.23 11.78 2.77
C ALA A 81 1.46 10.46 2.66
N ILE A 82 2.14 9.41 2.24
CA ILE A 82 1.55 8.08 2.09
C ILE A 82 2.22 7.15 3.10
N THR A 83 1.41 6.44 3.88
CA THR A 83 1.90 5.37 4.73
C THR A 83 1.39 4.05 4.16
N LEU A 84 2.32 3.16 3.81
CA LEU A 84 2.01 1.83 3.33
C LEU A 84 2.23 0.84 4.47
N MET A 85 1.16 0.16 4.87
CA MET A 85 1.17 -0.83 5.93
C MET A 85 0.78 -2.18 5.35
N ARG A 86 1.60 -3.19 5.59
CA ARG A 86 1.30 -4.59 5.27
C ARG A 86 1.35 -5.40 6.54
N ASN A 87 0.38 -6.27 6.69
CA ASN A 87 0.24 -7.07 7.90
C ASN A 87 0.12 -8.54 7.52
N ASN A 88 1.22 -9.24 7.65
CA ASN A 88 1.28 -10.70 7.54
C ASN A 88 2.14 -11.23 8.68
N ALA A 89 2.97 -12.26 8.47
CA ALA A 89 3.85 -12.80 9.51
C ALA A 89 4.79 -11.76 10.12
N ASN A 90 5.29 -10.82 9.29
CA ASN A 90 6.12 -9.71 9.74
C ASN A 90 5.59 -8.41 9.15
N ARG A 91 5.59 -7.37 9.99
CA ARG A 91 4.96 -6.10 9.64
C ARG A 91 5.86 -5.23 8.78
N THR A 92 5.29 -4.65 7.73
CA THR A 92 5.91 -3.58 6.93
C THR A 92 5.16 -2.27 7.18
N ASN A 93 5.89 -1.21 7.40
CA ASN A 93 5.32 0.12 7.60
C ASN A 93 6.25 1.14 6.95
N LEU A 94 5.93 1.55 5.72
CA LEU A 94 6.73 2.50 4.95
C LEU A 94 6.07 3.87 4.94
N ILE A 95 6.86 4.90 5.17
CA ILE A 95 6.42 6.29 5.08
C ILE A 95 7.01 6.89 3.81
N LEU A 96 6.13 7.29 2.88
CA LEU A 96 6.50 7.90 1.60
C LEU A 96 6.15 9.37 1.65
N GLU A 97 7.15 10.19 1.84
CA GLU A 97 6.99 11.65 1.90
C GLU A 97 8.01 12.29 0.97
N GLU A 98 7.52 13.01 -0.04
CA GLU A 98 8.37 13.55 -1.10
C GLU A 98 9.52 14.40 -0.55
N GLY A 99 10.71 14.11 -1.02
CA GLY A 99 11.93 14.82 -0.62
C GLY A 99 12.49 14.45 0.74
N LYS A 100 11.94 13.43 1.39
CA LYS A 100 12.38 13.02 2.74
C LYS A 100 12.78 11.55 2.78
N ARG A 101 13.75 11.25 3.65
CA ARG A 101 14.16 9.90 3.96
C ARG A 101 13.68 9.54 5.37
N HIS A 102 12.97 8.42 5.46
CA HIS A 102 12.52 7.86 6.72
C HIS A 102 13.15 6.50 6.97
N LEU A 103 13.43 6.18 8.21
CA LEU A 103 13.76 4.81 8.61
C LEU A 103 12.47 4.07 8.89
N CYS A 104 12.23 2.99 8.16
CA CYS A 104 10.97 2.26 8.18
C CYS A 104 11.19 0.79 8.46
N GLN A 105 10.20 0.17 9.11
CA GLN A 105 10.17 -1.25 9.34
C GLN A 105 9.75 -1.97 8.06
N TYR A 106 10.53 -2.96 7.65
CA TYR A 106 10.25 -3.77 6.48
C TYR A 106 10.21 -5.25 6.89
N GLY A 107 9.05 -5.87 6.70
CA GLY A 107 8.84 -7.27 7.07
C GLY A 107 9.25 -8.21 5.95
N THR A 108 9.99 -9.25 6.32
CA THR A 108 10.35 -10.35 5.43
C THR A 108 9.93 -11.67 6.05
N GLN A 109 9.99 -12.76 5.28
CA GLN A 109 9.74 -14.10 5.83
C GLN A 109 10.75 -14.50 6.91
N PHE A 110 11.89 -13.83 7.00
CA PHE A 110 12.94 -14.11 7.98
C PHE A 110 12.94 -13.14 9.16
N GLY A 111 11.95 -12.27 9.28
CA GLY A 111 11.85 -11.25 10.31
C GLY A 111 11.74 -9.86 9.72
N SER A 112 11.78 -8.85 10.60
CA SER A 112 11.74 -7.46 10.15
C SER A 112 13.12 -6.83 10.21
N MET A 113 13.32 -5.86 9.34
CA MET A 113 14.54 -5.06 9.29
C MET A 113 14.18 -3.58 9.13
N MET A 114 15.10 -2.71 9.48
CA MET A 114 14.94 -1.27 9.26
C MET A 114 15.61 -0.89 7.95
N LEU A 115 14.85 -0.23 7.07
CA LEU A 115 15.37 0.28 5.80
C LEU A 115 15.17 1.80 5.73
N GLY A 116 16.08 2.46 5.04
CA GLY A 116 15.89 3.85 4.65
C GLY A 116 14.97 3.90 3.43
N VAL A 117 13.97 4.79 3.49
CA VAL A 117 13.01 5.00 2.41
C VAL A 117 13.09 6.47 2.02
N PHE A 118 13.66 6.77 0.87
CA PHE A 118 13.68 8.12 0.33
C PHE A 118 12.70 8.22 -0.83
N THR A 119 11.77 9.15 -0.74
CA THR A 119 10.75 9.34 -1.78
C THR A 119 11.10 10.51 -2.67
N LYS A 120 11.28 10.23 -3.95
CA LYS A 120 11.64 11.24 -4.96
C LYS A 120 10.43 11.99 -5.47
N LEU A 121 9.29 11.31 -5.58
CA LEU A 121 8.10 11.85 -6.21
C LEU A 121 6.85 11.25 -5.57
N VAL A 122 5.87 12.10 -5.29
CA VAL A 122 4.51 11.69 -4.93
C VAL A 122 3.55 12.48 -5.78
N LYS A 123 2.68 11.78 -6.51
CA LYS A 123 1.58 12.38 -7.26
C LYS A 123 0.28 11.75 -6.78
N ILE A 124 -0.66 12.58 -6.35
CA ILE A 124 -1.95 12.12 -5.85
C ILE A 124 -3.04 12.87 -6.58
N ASP A 125 -3.93 12.13 -7.24
CA ASP A 125 -5.10 12.64 -7.91
C ASP A 125 -6.29 11.78 -7.49
N LEU A 126 -6.73 11.97 -6.26
CA LEU A 126 -7.81 11.22 -5.63
C LEU A 126 -8.95 12.17 -5.25
N ASN A 127 -10.16 11.72 -5.48
CA ASN A 127 -11.39 12.40 -5.06
C ASN A 127 -12.32 11.38 -4.37
N ASP A 128 -13.55 11.75 -4.09
CA ASP A 128 -14.46 10.87 -3.35
C ASP A 128 -14.86 9.61 -4.15
N GLN A 129 -14.73 9.62 -5.46
CA GLN A 129 -15.05 8.46 -6.31
C GLN A 129 -13.87 7.56 -6.57
N GLY A 130 -12.65 8.04 -6.38
CA GLY A 130 -11.44 7.30 -6.66
C GLY A 130 -10.38 8.17 -7.31
N GLY A 131 -9.61 7.60 -8.21
CA GLY A 131 -8.55 8.27 -8.93
C GLY A 131 -7.26 7.48 -8.95
N SER A 132 -6.13 8.16 -8.85
CA SER A 132 -4.82 7.51 -8.92
C SER A 132 -3.79 8.15 -7.99
N LEU A 133 -2.77 7.37 -7.65
CA LEU A 133 -1.58 7.89 -7.00
C LEU A 133 -0.34 7.21 -7.57
N GLN A 134 0.76 7.90 -7.47
CA GLN A 134 2.07 7.40 -7.87
C GLN A 134 3.10 7.84 -6.84
N ALA A 135 4.01 6.96 -6.50
CA ALA A 135 5.17 7.28 -5.68
C ALA A 135 6.41 6.60 -6.24
N ASN A 136 7.50 7.35 -6.31
CA ASN A 136 8.80 6.85 -6.70
C ASN A 136 9.72 6.97 -5.50
N TYR A 137 10.30 5.86 -5.06
CA TYR A 137 11.11 5.84 -3.86
C TYR A 137 12.25 4.83 -3.98
N THR A 138 13.27 5.03 -3.15
CA THR A 138 14.38 4.10 -3.03
C THR A 138 14.38 3.45 -1.67
N LEU A 139 14.81 2.20 -1.62
CA LEU A 139 15.09 1.48 -0.39
C LEU A 139 16.59 1.36 -0.24
N ASP A 140 17.10 1.65 0.95
CA ASP A 140 18.51 1.51 1.24
C ASP A 140 18.73 0.82 2.60
N LEU A 141 19.84 0.09 2.70
CA LEU A 141 20.29 -0.49 3.95
C LEU A 141 21.57 0.23 4.33
N ASP A 142 21.51 1.01 5.44
CA ASP A 142 22.62 1.84 5.90
C ASP A 142 23.23 2.71 4.79
N THR A 143 22.35 3.40 4.03
CA THR A 143 22.68 4.26 2.90
C THR A 143 23.17 3.53 1.64
N ASN A 144 23.30 2.21 1.67
CA ASN A 144 23.60 1.43 0.47
C ASN A 144 22.31 1.13 -0.27
N LEU A 145 22.19 1.58 -1.51
CA LEU A 145 21.00 1.42 -2.33
C LEU A 145 20.68 -0.07 -2.53
N ALA A 146 19.48 -0.48 -2.12
CA ALA A 146 19.00 -1.84 -2.34
C ALA A 146 18.09 -1.92 -3.57
N SER A 147 17.17 -0.96 -3.73
CA SER A 147 16.27 -0.96 -4.88
C SER A 147 15.73 0.44 -5.17
N GLU A 148 15.35 0.63 -6.44
CA GLU A 148 14.54 1.77 -6.89
C GLU A 148 13.14 1.25 -7.19
N ASN A 149 12.12 1.96 -6.72
CA ASN A 149 10.75 1.47 -6.75
C ASN A 149 9.79 2.53 -7.26
N GLU A 150 8.82 2.08 -8.04
CA GLU A 150 7.69 2.90 -8.43
C GLU A 150 6.41 2.14 -8.13
N ILE A 151 5.47 2.79 -7.45
CA ILE A 151 4.14 2.24 -7.22
C ILE A 151 3.13 3.15 -7.87
N ILE A 152 2.22 2.56 -8.66
CA ILE A 152 1.10 3.27 -9.27
C ILE A 152 -0.16 2.54 -8.85
N ILE A 153 -1.09 3.27 -8.24
CA ILE A 153 -2.36 2.71 -7.79
C ILE A 153 -3.50 3.49 -8.43
N THR A 154 -4.44 2.75 -8.98
CA THR A 154 -5.67 3.29 -9.56
C THR A 154 -6.85 2.73 -8.78
N VAL A 155 -7.79 3.60 -8.43
CA VAL A 155 -9.00 3.25 -7.69
C VAL A 155 -10.20 3.67 -8.52
N LYS A 156 -11.10 2.73 -8.81
CA LYS A 156 -12.34 2.98 -9.56
C LYS A 156 -13.52 2.38 -8.82
N GLU A 157 -14.65 3.06 -8.89
CA GLU A 157 -15.90 2.47 -8.42
C GLU A 157 -16.23 1.21 -9.20
N ALA A 158 -16.68 0.21 -8.48
CA ALA A 158 -17.06 -1.06 -9.10
C ALA A 158 -18.42 -0.98 -9.80
#